data_75b79e74da2a7ed2ca23237fc68365dc
#
_entry.id   75b79e74da2a7ed2ca23237fc68365dc
#
_cell.length_a   1.000
_cell.length_b   1.000
_cell.length_c   1.000
_cell.angle_alpha   90.00
_cell.angle_beta   90.00
_cell.angle_gamma   90.00
#
_symmetry.space_group_name_H-M   'P 1'
#
loop_
_entity.id
_entity.type
_entity.pdbx_description
1 polymer ?
#
loop_
_entity_poly.entity_id
_entity_poly.type
_entity_poly.pdbx_seq_one_letter_code
_entity_poly.pdbx_strand_id
1 'polypeptide(L)'
;MKTCALFHATKIGRIYCADALDLVRNQMAERSANLILTSPPFALVRKKDYGNVDAGEYLDWFRPFAAAFQRLLKPAGSLVIDIGGAWIPGQPTRSLYHFELLIMLCREYGFHLAQEFFWRNPAKLPTPAEWVTIRRIRVKDAR
;
A
#
# COMPACT_ATOMS: atom_id res chain seq x y z
N MET A 1 -14.04 -8.33 -18.53
CA MET A 1 -12.87 -7.43 -18.47
C MET A 1 -13.40 -6.01 -18.47
N LYS A 2 -13.13 -5.23 -17.42
CA LYS A 2 -13.46 -3.80 -17.44
C LYS A 2 -12.48 -3.14 -18.40
N THR A 3 -13.00 -2.44 -19.41
CA THR A 3 -12.20 -1.74 -20.42
C THR A 3 -11.40 -0.63 -19.72
N CYS A 4 -10.07 -0.65 -19.90
CA CYS A 4 -9.23 0.48 -19.50
C CYS A 4 -9.55 1.69 -20.36
N ALA A 5 -10.40 2.58 -19.87
CA ALA A 5 -10.84 3.75 -20.61
C ALA A 5 -9.93 4.95 -20.31
N LEU A 6 -9.41 5.57 -21.37
CA LEU A 6 -8.75 6.87 -21.26
C LEU A 6 -9.82 7.90 -20.85
N PHE A 7 -9.67 8.48 -19.66
CA PHE A 7 -10.60 9.48 -19.14
C PHE A 7 -10.22 10.90 -19.59
N HIS A 8 -8.93 11.21 -19.52
CA HIS A 8 -8.42 12.53 -19.91
C HIS A 8 -6.96 12.46 -20.37
N ALA A 9 -6.58 13.31 -21.31
CA ALA A 9 -5.21 13.43 -21.77
C ALA A 9 -4.80 14.90 -21.89
N THR A 10 -3.55 15.16 -21.53
CA THR A 10 -2.84 16.43 -21.73
C THR A 10 -1.63 16.19 -22.61
N LYS A 11 -0.86 17.24 -22.89
CA LYS A 11 0.41 17.12 -23.64
C LYS A 11 1.44 16.21 -22.91
N ILE A 12 1.37 16.14 -21.58
CA ILE A 12 2.38 15.48 -20.74
C ILE A 12 1.83 14.37 -19.84
N GLY A 13 0.53 14.08 -19.89
CA GLY A 13 -0.07 13.08 -19.02
C GLY A 13 -1.38 12.49 -19.53
N ARG A 14 -1.73 11.33 -19.00
CA ARG A 14 -2.98 10.62 -19.27
C ARG A 14 -3.59 10.12 -17.99
N ILE A 15 -4.90 10.24 -17.85
CA ILE A 15 -5.68 9.71 -16.74
C ILE A 15 -6.58 8.60 -17.28
N TYR A 16 -6.54 7.45 -16.63
CA TYR A 16 -7.35 6.29 -16.98
C TYR A 16 -8.35 5.97 -15.88
N CYS A 17 -9.54 5.56 -16.25
CA CYS A 17 -10.52 4.95 -15.36
C CYS A 17 -10.48 3.44 -15.56
N ALA A 18 -9.75 2.73 -14.72
CA ALA A 18 -9.50 1.31 -14.88
C ALA A 18 -9.03 0.66 -13.56
N ASP A 19 -9.04 -0.66 -13.51
CA ASP A 19 -8.23 -1.38 -12.54
C ASP A 19 -6.74 -1.13 -12.85
N ALA A 20 -5.99 -0.73 -11.82
CA ALA A 20 -4.59 -0.35 -12.00
C ALA A 20 -3.73 -1.52 -12.48
N LEU A 21 -4.03 -2.74 -12.02
CA LEU A 21 -3.29 -3.94 -12.41
C LEU A 21 -3.54 -4.29 -13.88
N ASP A 22 -4.79 -4.17 -14.34
CA ASP A 22 -5.15 -4.37 -15.74
C ASP A 22 -4.48 -3.33 -16.65
N LEU A 23 -4.45 -2.06 -16.23
CA LEU A 23 -3.77 -1.00 -16.96
C LEU A 23 -2.27 -1.29 -17.10
N VAL A 24 -1.60 -1.59 -15.98
CA VAL A 24 -0.15 -1.83 -15.98
C VAL A 24 0.21 -3.06 -16.80
N ARG A 25 -0.57 -4.13 -16.72
CA ARG A 25 -0.30 -5.37 -17.45
C ARG A 25 -0.51 -5.26 -18.95
N ASN A 26 -1.56 -4.56 -19.36
CA ASN A 26 -2.04 -4.64 -20.74
C ASN A 26 -1.70 -3.42 -21.59
N GLN A 27 -1.41 -2.26 -20.99
CA GLN A 27 -1.18 -1.02 -21.74
C GLN A 27 0.17 -0.35 -21.49
N MET A 28 0.96 -0.83 -20.52
CA MET A 28 2.25 -0.23 -20.23
C MET A 28 3.39 -1.17 -20.62
N ALA A 29 4.35 -0.62 -21.37
CA ALA A 29 5.52 -1.36 -21.80
C ALA A 29 6.45 -1.68 -20.61
N GLU A 30 7.19 -2.77 -20.71
CA GLU A 30 8.23 -3.11 -19.75
C GLU A 30 9.29 -2.02 -19.67
N ARG A 31 9.87 -1.83 -18.49
CA ARG A 31 10.95 -0.88 -18.25
C ARG A 31 10.66 0.52 -18.81
N SER A 32 9.39 0.96 -18.68
CA SER A 32 8.96 2.27 -19.19
C SER A 32 8.85 3.34 -18.10
N ALA A 33 8.67 2.96 -16.83
CA ALA A 33 8.48 3.89 -15.73
C ALA A 33 9.80 4.20 -14.98
N ASN A 34 10.04 5.47 -14.70
CA ASN A 34 11.12 5.90 -13.81
C ASN A 34 10.68 5.95 -12.35
N LEU A 35 9.38 6.17 -12.11
CA LEU A 35 8.79 6.27 -10.79
C LEU A 35 7.40 5.62 -10.81
N ILE A 36 7.13 4.81 -9.81
CA ILE A 36 5.78 4.40 -9.42
C ILE A 36 5.53 5.00 -8.04
N LEU A 37 4.50 5.83 -7.93
CA LEU A 37 4.03 6.39 -6.66
C LEU A 37 2.59 5.91 -6.44
N THR A 38 2.35 5.23 -5.33
CA THR A 38 1.04 4.67 -5.03
C THR A 38 0.71 4.71 -3.54
N SER A 39 -0.58 4.86 -3.23
CA SER A 39 -1.13 4.65 -1.89
C SER A 39 -2.22 3.58 -2.03
N PRO A 40 -1.87 2.30 -1.94
CA PRO A 40 -2.85 1.22 -2.08
C PRO A 40 -3.84 1.23 -0.91
N PRO A 41 -5.02 0.63 -1.06
CA PRO A 41 -5.96 0.48 0.05
C PRO A 41 -5.27 -0.15 1.27
N PHE A 42 -5.36 0.51 2.43
CA PHE A 42 -4.79 -0.01 3.67
C PHE A 42 -5.62 -1.18 4.20
N ALA A 43 -4.99 -2.11 4.91
CA ALA A 43 -5.67 -3.23 5.56
C ALA A 43 -6.47 -2.78 6.80
N LEU A 44 -7.45 -1.91 6.59
CA LEU A 44 -8.25 -1.34 7.67
C LEU A 44 -9.28 -2.36 8.18
N VAL A 45 -9.49 -2.37 9.49
CA VAL A 45 -10.55 -3.17 10.14
C VAL A 45 -11.93 -2.78 9.59
N ARG A 46 -12.18 -1.48 9.42
CA ARG A 46 -13.42 -0.99 8.80
C ARG A 46 -13.29 -1.04 7.28
N LYS A 47 -14.07 -1.90 6.66
CA LYS A 47 -14.12 -2.00 5.20
C LYS A 47 -14.61 -0.70 4.57
N LYS A 48 -14.07 -0.40 3.41
CA LYS A 48 -14.41 0.77 2.60
C LYS A 48 -15.10 0.33 1.32
N ASP A 49 -15.89 1.21 0.73
CA ASP A 49 -16.67 0.92 -0.50
C ASP A 49 -15.77 0.59 -1.70
N TYR A 50 -14.55 1.11 -1.73
CA TYR A 50 -13.55 0.79 -2.77
C TYR A 50 -12.87 -0.57 -2.58
N GLY A 51 -13.23 -1.31 -1.53
CA GLY A 51 -12.63 -2.61 -1.18
C GLY A 51 -11.25 -2.48 -0.57
N ASN A 52 -11.05 -3.16 0.55
CA ASN A 52 -9.73 -3.35 1.15
C ASN A 52 -9.68 -4.76 1.74
N VAL A 53 -8.56 -5.43 1.59
CA VAL A 53 -8.32 -6.77 2.11
C VAL A 53 -7.87 -6.71 3.57
N ASP A 54 -8.01 -7.82 4.27
CA ASP A 54 -7.52 -7.95 5.63
C ASP A 54 -6.00 -8.03 5.69
N ALA A 55 -5.42 -7.70 6.85
CA ALA A 55 -3.97 -7.70 7.00
C ALA A 55 -3.34 -9.08 6.75
N GLY A 56 -4.04 -10.18 7.08
CA GLY A 56 -3.57 -11.54 6.84
C GLY A 56 -3.53 -11.95 5.37
N GLU A 57 -4.33 -11.30 4.53
CA GLU A 57 -4.41 -11.60 3.08
C GLU A 57 -3.68 -10.56 2.23
N TYR A 58 -3.14 -9.51 2.88
CA TYR A 58 -2.64 -8.35 2.19
C TYR A 58 -1.46 -8.63 1.26
N LEU A 59 -0.54 -9.48 1.68
CA LEU A 59 0.63 -9.82 0.90
C LEU A 59 0.23 -10.58 -0.37
N ASP A 60 -0.63 -11.56 -0.25
CA ASP A 60 -1.09 -12.34 -1.40
C ASP A 60 -1.87 -11.48 -2.39
N TRP A 61 -2.70 -10.56 -1.88
CA TRP A 61 -3.38 -9.57 -2.70
C TRP A 61 -2.40 -8.63 -3.43
N PHE A 62 -1.27 -8.25 -2.78
CA PHE A 62 -0.30 -7.31 -3.36
C PHE A 62 0.70 -7.98 -4.32
N ARG A 63 0.92 -9.30 -4.24
CA ARG A 63 1.88 -10.04 -5.09
C ARG A 63 1.72 -9.76 -6.59
N PRO A 64 0.50 -9.75 -7.17
CA PRO A 64 0.31 -9.40 -8.58
C PRO A 64 0.78 -7.98 -8.92
N PHE A 65 0.61 -7.03 -8.01
CA PHE A 65 1.10 -5.65 -8.17
C PHE A 65 2.61 -5.59 -8.09
N ALA A 66 3.23 -6.29 -7.13
CA ALA A 66 4.68 -6.33 -6.98
C ALA A 66 5.37 -6.85 -8.25
N ALA A 67 4.88 -7.94 -8.83
CA ALA A 67 5.37 -8.48 -10.09
C ALA A 67 5.19 -7.50 -11.26
N ALA A 68 4.02 -6.84 -11.34
CA ALA A 68 3.74 -5.87 -12.37
C ALA A 68 4.63 -4.63 -12.26
N PHE A 69 4.89 -4.14 -11.05
CA PHE A 69 5.75 -2.99 -10.78
C PHE A 69 7.22 -3.30 -11.09
N GLN A 70 7.70 -4.48 -10.72
CA GLN A 70 9.04 -4.94 -11.07
C GLN A 70 9.25 -4.94 -12.59
N ARG A 71 8.29 -5.48 -13.36
CA ARG A 71 8.32 -5.49 -14.82
C ARG A 71 8.32 -4.08 -15.43
N LEU A 72 7.50 -3.19 -14.86
CA LEU A 72 7.27 -1.84 -15.39
C LEU A 72 8.43 -0.88 -15.16
N LEU A 73 9.11 -0.99 -14.01
CA LEU A 73 10.18 -0.08 -13.63
C LEU A 73 11.44 -0.29 -14.48
N LYS A 74 12.08 0.82 -14.81
CA LYS A 74 13.43 0.82 -15.35
C LYS A 74 14.44 0.35 -14.29
N PRO A 75 15.65 -0.10 -14.68
CA PRO A 75 16.66 -0.55 -13.71
C PRO A 75 17.04 0.49 -12.63
N ALA A 76 16.99 1.79 -12.97
CA ALA A 76 17.22 2.90 -12.04
C ALA A 76 15.90 3.54 -11.57
N GLY A 77 14.76 2.88 -11.77
CA GLY A 77 13.45 3.39 -11.37
C GLY A 77 13.19 3.19 -9.88
N SER A 78 12.27 3.98 -9.34
CA SER A 78 11.90 3.95 -7.93
C SER A 78 10.43 3.57 -7.72
N LEU A 79 10.18 2.76 -6.69
CA LEU A 79 8.85 2.45 -6.19
C LEU A 79 8.65 3.18 -4.86
N VAL A 80 7.64 4.03 -4.78
CA VAL A 80 7.24 4.74 -3.56
C VAL A 80 5.84 4.29 -3.16
N ILE A 81 5.70 3.77 -1.97
CA ILE A 81 4.42 3.29 -1.42
C ILE A 81 4.10 4.07 -0.15
N ASP A 82 2.98 4.79 -0.17
CA ASP A 82 2.39 5.36 1.05
C ASP A 82 1.44 4.32 1.66
N ILE A 83 1.81 3.80 2.82
CA ILE A 83 1.07 2.74 3.49
C ILE A 83 1.09 2.94 5.01
N GLY A 84 -0.04 2.67 5.64
CA GLY A 84 -0.18 2.76 7.10
C GLY A 84 -0.46 1.41 7.75
N GLY A 85 -0.05 1.27 9.01
CA GLY A 85 -0.39 0.10 9.81
C GLY A 85 -1.87 0.03 10.15
N ALA A 86 -2.37 -1.18 10.38
CA ALA A 86 -3.74 -1.45 10.81
C ALA A 86 -3.78 -2.06 12.21
N TRP A 87 -4.92 -1.93 12.88
CA TRP A 87 -5.20 -2.65 14.13
C TRP A 87 -5.60 -4.09 13.85
N ILE A 88 -5.21 -5.01 14.72
CA ILE A 88 -5.74 -6.37 14.70
C ILE A 88 -7.14 -6.35 15.31
N PRO A 89 -8.18 -6.86 14.62
CA PRO A 89 -9.54 -6.88 15.15
C PRO A 89 -9.62 -7.57 16.52
N GLY A 90 -10.28 -6.91 17.49
CA GLY A 90 -10.46 -7.46 18.84
C GLY A 90 -9.21 -7.50 19.72
N GLN A 91 -8.06 -7.02 19.23
CA GLN A 91 -6.80 -6.97 19.97
C GLN A 91 -6.27 -5.55 20.08
N PRO A 92 -5.61 -5.18 21.20
CA PRO A 92 -4.99 -3.88 21.37
C PRO A 92 -3.59 -3.80 20.73
N THR A 93 -3.38 -4.50 19.61
CA THR A 93 -2.10 -4.60 18.92
C THR A 93 -2.23 -4.22 17.45
N ARG A 94 -1.12 -3.81 16.85
CA ARG A 94 -1.07 -3.48 15.42
C ARG A 94 -0.58 -4.67 14.61
N SER A 95 -1.14 -4.82 13.41
CA SER A 95 -0.63 -5.76 12.41
C SER A 95 0.71 -5.30 11.86
N LEU A 96 1.55 -6.24 11.49
CA LEU A 96 2.86 -6.02 10.89
C LEU A 96 2.84 -6.04 9.35
N TYR A 97 1.67 -6.17 8.72
CA TYR A 97 1.51 -6.41 7.28
C TYR A 97 2.31 -5.43 6.39
N HIS A 98 2.43 -4.17 6.79
CA HIS A 98 3.16 -3.16 6.02
C HIS A 98 4.69 -3.34 6.08
N PHE A 99 5.22 -3.85 7.20
CA PHE A 99 6.63 -4.27 7.30
C PHE A 99 6.88 -5.57 6.53
N GLU A 100 5.96 -6.51 6.61
CA GLU A 100 6.01 -7.76 5.85
C GLU A 100 5.95 -7.50 4.35
N LEU A 101 5.14 -6.53 3.90
CA LEU A 101 5.11 -6.06 2.52
C LEU A 101 6.49 -5.54 2.07
N LEU A 102 7.14 -4.70 2.87
CA LEU A 102 8.48 -4.21 2.59
C LEU A 102 9.48 -5.36 2.45
N ILE A 103 9.44 -6.31 3.40
CA ILE A 103 10.32 -7.48 3.39
C ILE A 103 10.08 -8.34 2.15
N MET A 104 8.81 -8.60 1.80
CA MET A 104 8.42 -9.35 0.62
C MET A 104 8.95 -8.70 -0.67
N LEU A 105 8.77 -7.38 -0.83
CA LEU A 105 9.26 -6.64 -1.98
C LEU A 105 10.78 -6.76 -2.13
N CYS A 106 11.52 -6.67 -1.03
CA CYS A 106 12.98 -6.78 -1.05
C CYS A 106 13.46 -8.22 -1.29
N ARG A 107 12.85 -9.21 -0.66
CA ARG A 107 13.35 -10.59 -0.70
C ARG A 107 12.86 -11.40 -1.89
N GLU A 108 11.61 -11.15 -2.33
CA GLU A 108 10.99 -11.97 -3.36
C GLU A 108 10.95 -11.27 -4.73
N TYR A 109 10.96 -9.93 -4.77
CA TYR A 109 10.83 -9.16 -6.01
C TYR A 109 12.07 -8.33 -6.35
N GLY A 110 13.16 -8.46 -5.58
CA GLY A 110 14.45 -7.85 -5.90
C GLY A 110 14.49 -6.33 -5.75
N PHE A 111 13.56 -5.72 -5.02
CA PHE A 111 13.65 -4.32 -4.67
C PHE A 111 14.68 -4.10 -3.56
N HIS A 112 15.26 -2.91 -3.50
CA HIS A 112 16.17 -2.49 -2.45
C HIS A 112 15.57 -1.35 -1.66
N LEU A 113 15.55 -1.46 -0.32
CA LEU A 113 15.14 -0.37 0.54
C LEU A 113 16.16 0.77 0.43
N ALA A 114 15.74 1.87 -0.15
CA ALA A 114 16.57 3.08 -0.26
C ALA A 114 16.34 4.03 0.91
N GLN A 115 15.09 4.25 1.29
CA GLN A 115 14.74 5.18 2.36
C GLN A 115 13.32 4.92 2.88
N GLU A 116 13.09 5.26 4.16
CA GLU A 116 11.78 5.34 4.79
C GLU A 116 11.46 6.78 5.15
N PHE A 117 10.18 7.16 4.96
CA PHE A 117 9.63 8.45 5.35
C PHE A 117 8.46 8.24 6.30
N PHE A 118 8.43 8.99 7.39
CA PHE A 118 7.30 8.99 8.30
C PHE A 118 6.50 10.28 8.16
N TRP A 119 5.28 10.15 7.64
CA TRP A 119 4.37 11.27 7.58
C TRP A 119 3.59 11.40 8.90
N ARG A 120 3.59 12.58 9.46
CA ARG A 120 2.84 12.91 10.68
C ARG A 120 1.91 14.09 10.42
N ASN A 121 0.63 13.94 10.79
CA ASN A 121 -0.30 15.05 10.86
C ASN A 121 -0.41 15.55 12.31
N PRO A 122 0.22 16.67 12.68
CA PRO A 122 0.19 17.18 14.05
C PRO A 122 -1.20 17.70 14.47
N ALA A 123 -2.07 18.03 13.50
CA ALA A 123 -3.42 18.49 13.77
C ALA A 123 -4.41 17.35 14.07
N LYS A 124 -4.03 16.10 13.78
CA LYS A 124 -4.87 14.92 14.05
C LYS A 124 -4.58 14.39 15.44
N LEU A 125 -5.46 14.69 16.38
CA LEU A 125 -5.43 14.08 17.71
C LEU A 125 -5.86 12.60 17.63
N PRO A 126 -5.25 11.71 18.45
CA PRO A 126 -5.75 10.36 18.62
C PRO A 126 -7.21 10.35 19.04
N THR A 127 -7.99 9.45 18.47
CA THR A 127 -9.38 9.29 18.91
C THR A 127 -9.45 8.73 20.33
N PRO A 128 -10.55 8.95 21.09
CA PRO A 128 -10.72 8.35 22.41
C PRO A 128 -10.54 6.82 22.41
N ALA A 129 -10.98 6.15 21.35
CA ALA A 129 -10.80 4.70 21.17
C ALA A 129 -9.32 4.30 21.07
N GLU A 130 -8.49 5.07 20.37
CA GLU A 130 -7.04 4.84 20.28
C GLU A 130 -6.37 5.03 21.64
N TRP A 131 -6.75 6.06 22.40
CA TRP A 131 -6.27 6.28 23.75
C TRP A 131 -6.63 5.15 24.72
N VAL A 132 -7.85 4.65 24.68
CA VAL A 132 -8.29 3.51 25.51
C VAL A 132 -7.51 2.25 25.15
N THR A 133 -7.29 2.01 23.87
CA THR A 133 -6.53 0.85 23.39
C THR A 133 -5.07 0.92 23.84
N ILE A 134 -4.41 2.07 23.67
CA ILE A 134 -3.03 2.29 24.13
C ILE A 134 -2.94 2.12 25.67
N ARG A 135 -3.90 2.64 26.42
CA ARG A 135 -3.94 2.51 27.88
C ARG A 135 -4.14 1.06 28.32
N ARG A 136 -4.95 0.29 27.60
CA ARG A 136 -5.15 -1.15 27.88
C ARG A 136 -3.88 -1.97 27.61
N ILE A 137 -3.13 -1.66 26.59
CA ILE A 137 -1.83 -2.28 26.32
C ILE A 137 -0.88 -2.00 27.51
N ARG A 138 -0.74 -0.75 27.90
CA ARG A 138 0.14 -0.36 29.00
C ARG A 138 -0.26 -0.95 30.34
N VAL A 139 -1.55 -1.13 30.60
CA VAL A 139 -2.07 -1.74 31.83
C VAL A 139 -1.87 -3.26 31.86
N LYS A 140 -1.89 -3.92 30.70
CA LYS A 140 -1.61 -5.37 30.60
C LYS A 140 -0.12 -5.70 30.78
N ASP A 141 0.76 -4.85 30.26
CA ASP A 141 2.21 -5.04 30.37
C ASP A 141 2.76 -4.64 31.75
N ALA A 142 1.95 -4.02 32.57
CA ALA A 142 2.30 -3.59 33.94
C ALA A 142 1.89 -4.59 35.04
N ARG A 143 1.50 -5.83 34.70
CA ARG A 143 1.14 -6.89 35.65
C ARG A 143 2.08 -8.05 35.58
#